data_157bd8ea658d6f21473630df8c18b52c
#
_entry.id   157bd8ea658d6f21473630df8c18b52c
#
_cell.length_a   1.000
_cell.length_b   1.000
_cell.length_c   1.000
_cell.angle_alpha   90.00
_cell.angle_beta   90.00
_cell.angle_gamma   90.00
#
_symmetry.space_group_name_H-M   'P 1'
#
loop_
_entity.id
_entity.type
_entity.pdbx_description
1 polymer ?
#
loop_
_entity_poly.entity_id
_entity_poly.type
_entity_poly.pdbx_seq_one_letter_code
_entity_poly.pdbx_strand_id
1 'polypeptide(L)'
;MKKGTWDDDFYTKKAQKEGYPARSVYKLEEIQQKFNVIKRDFKVLDVGAAPGSWTMYIMKLLGEGGFLSAIDLKPLSITVKKPNFFFLQGDAFDQTSIRMLAEKGPYNAVVSDAAPSTTGNRIVDTERSIQLIESIYNTALQVLTPGGNFVFKMFQGGKEKEILEDMKKHFNAVKILKPQASRINSFETFVIGLGKKA
;
A
#
# COMPACT_ATOMS: atom_id res chain seq x y z
N MET A 1 5.94 -9.07 32.35
CA MET A 1 6.33 -8.06 31.34
C MET A 1 5.79 -8.49 29.99
N LYS A 2 4.93 -7.70 29.36
CA LYS A 2 4.29 -8.05 28.07
C LYS A 2 5.31 -7.90 26.92
N LYS A 3 5.65 -8.99 26.23
CA LYS A 3 6.58 -9.02 25.08
C LYS A 3 6.22 -8.07 23.90
N GLY A 4 5.03 -7.47 23.91
CA GLY A 4 4.54 -6.64 22.79
C GLY A 4 5.03 -5.19 22.73
N THR A 5 5.67 -4.69 23.78
CA THR A 5 6.06 -3.27 23.84
C THR A 5 7.45 -2.97 23.30
N TRP A 6 8.36 -3.95 23.27
CA TRP A 6 9.77 -3.76 22.84
C TRP A 6 9.91 -3.67 21.31
N ASP A 7 9.24 -4.55 20.56
CA ASP A 7 9.32 -4.53 19.08
C ASP A 7 8.61 -3.31 18.48
N ASP A 8 7.50 -2.88 19.10
CA ASP A 8 6.79 -1.66 18.70
C ASP A 8 7.65 -0.41 18.90
N ASP A 9 8.42 -0.36 19.97
CA ASP A 9 9.34 0.72 20.28
C ASP A 9 10.58 0.71 19.36
N PHE A 10 11.13 -0.47 19.05
CA PHE A 10 12.29 -0.63 18.18
C PHE A 10 12.05 -0.06 16.77
N TYR A 11 11.01 -0.51 16.07
CA TYR A 11 10.71 -0.04 14.72
C TYR A 11 10.31 1.44 14.69
N THR A 12 9.64 1.92 15.72
CA THR A 12 9.29 3.34 15.84
C THR A 12 10.53 4.20 16.01
N LYS A 13 11.44 3.85 16.91
CA LYS A 13 12.72 4.55 17.11
C LYS A 13 13.61 4.48 15.87
N LYS A 14 13.65 3.33 15.20
CA LYS A 14 14.39 3.14 13.96
C LYS A 14 13.85 4.09 12.87
N ALA A 15 12.53 4.16 12.69
CA ALA A 15 11.91 5.05 11.71
C ALA A 15 12.25 6.52 11.99
N GLN A 16 12.14 6.96 13.24
CA GLN A 16 12.50 8.31 13.66
C GLN A 16 13.96 8.64 13.35
N LYS A 17 14.88 7.73 13.68
CA LYS A 17 16.33 7.88 13.41
C LYS A 17 16.62 7.98 11.90
N GLU A 18 15.89 7.25 11.07
CA GLU A 18 16.03 7.24 9.61
C GLU A 18 15.21 8.33 8.91
N GLY A 19 14.48 9.17 9.67
CA GLY A 19 13.69 10.31 9.16
C GLY A 19 12.38 9.91 8.52
N TYR A 20 11.87 8.70 8.76
CA TYR A 20 10.55 8.30 8.28
C TYR A 20 9.44 8.73 9.25
N PRO A 21 8.29 9.21 8.73
CA PRO A 21 7.15 9.63 9.56
C PRO A 21 6.53 8.49 10.39
N ALA A 22 6.61 7.25 9.90
CA ALA A 22 6.02 6.10 10.57
C ALA A 22 6.81 4.82 10.29
N ARG A 23 6.71 3.86 11.23
CA ARG A 23 7.36 2.55 11.13
C ARG A 23 6.82 1.65 10.03
N SER A 24 5.67 2.01 9.43
CA SER A 24 5.06 1.24 8.33
C SER A 24 5.98 1.08 7.12
N VAL A 25 7.00 1.94 6.97
CA VAL A 25 8.02 1.84 5.91
C VAL A 25 8.67 0.45 5.87
N TYR A 26 8.96 -0.16 7.02
CA TYR A 26 9.64 -1.47 7.08
C TYR A 26 8.77 -2.62 6.59
N LYS A 27 7.45 -2.44 6.55
CA LYS A 27 6.55 -3.41 5.91
C LYS A 27 6.77 -3.44 4.41
N LEU A 28 6.80 -2.27 3.76
CA LEU A 28 7.07 -2.18 2.32
C LEU A 28 8.51 -2.57 1.99
N GLU A 29 9.47 -2.21 2.84
CA GLU A 29 10.87 -2.60 2.68
C GLU A 29 11.02 -4.13 2.64
N GLU A 30 10.40 -4.86 3.57
CA GLU A 30 10.43 -6.33 3.61
C GLU A 30 9.72 -6.94 2.39
N ILE A 31 8.57 -6.38 1.98
CA ILE A 31 7.85 -6.81 0.76
C ILE A 31 8.74 -6.61 -0.47
N GLN A 32 9.39 -5.45 -0.59
CA GLN A 32 10.28 -5.13 -1.69
C GLN A 32 11.49 -6.07 -1.76
N GLN A 33 12.12 -6.34 -0.62
CA GLN A 33 13.25 -7.27 -0.54
C GLN A 33 12.88 -8.70 -0.97
N LYS A 34 11.68 -9.17 -0.60
CA LYS A 34 11.23 -10.53 -0.90
C LYS A 34 10.68 -10.72 -2.31
N PHE A 35 10.01 -9.71 -2.84
CA PHE A 35 9.21 -9.87 -4.06
C PHE A 35 9.58 -8.91 -5.18
N ASN A 36 10.44 -7.92 -4.94
CA ASN A 36 10.88 -6.92 -5.93
C ASN A 36 9.72 -6.29 -6.71
N VAL A 37 8.71 -5.81 -5.97
CA VAL A 37 7.44 -5.32 -6.51
C VAL A 37 7.55 -3.99 -7.24
N ILE A 38 8.56 -3.18 -6.90
CA ILE A 38 8.83 -1.86 -7.49
C ILE A 38 10.21 -1.87 -8.14
N LYS A 39 10.29 -1.44 -9.39
CA LYS A 39 11.56 -1.27 -10.12
C LYS A 39 11.85 0.20 -10.37
N ARG A 40 13.12 0.48 -10.69
CA ARG A 40 13.67 1.84 -10.82
C ARG A 40 12.87 2.79 -11.72
N ASP A 41 12.35 2.28 -12.84
CA ASP A 41 11.68 3.10 -13.85
C ASP A 41 10.15 2.89 -13.87
N PHE A 42 9.61 2.36 -12.77
CA PHE A 42 8.17 2.13 -12.65
C PHE A 42 7.40 3.43 -12.41
N LYS A 43 6.20 3.48 -12.97
CA LYS A 43 5.13 4.35 -12.48
C LYS A 43 4.41 3.63 -11.33
N VAL A 44 4.39 4.25 -10.17
CA VAL A 44 3.83 3.67 -8.94
C VAL A 44 2.67 4.53 -8.45
N LEU A 45 1.62 3.89 -7.96
CA LEU A 45 0.52 4.52 -7.23
C LEU A 45 0.54 4.07 -5.77
N ASP A 46 0.64 5.04 -4.83
CA ASP A 46 0.59 4.84 -3.38
C ASP A 46 -0.78 5.29 -2.86
N VAL A 47 -1.64 4.35 -2.48
CA VAL A 47 -3.01 4.59 -1.99
C VAL A 47 -3.04 4.52 -0.47
N GLY A 48 -3.51 5.58 0.19
CA GLY A 48 -3.42 5.72 1.64
C GLY A 48 -2.01 6.13 2.07
N ALA A 49 -1.44 7.11 1.35
CA ALA A 49 -0.05 7.49 1.42
C ALA A 49 0.35 8.19 2.73
N ALA A 50 -0.59 8.89 3.41
CA ALA A 50 -0.27 9.60 4.64
C ALA A 50 0.15 8.65 5.78
N PRO A 51 1.13 9.03 6.57
CA PRO A 51 1.86 10.31 6.65
C PRO A 51 3.00 10.49 5.63
N GLY A 52 3.28 9.51 4.73
CA GLY A 52 4.29 9.62 3.69
C GLY A 52 5.48 8.66 3.81
N SER A 53 5.42 7.67 4.69
CA SER A 53 6.54 6.74 4.90
C SER A 53 6.79 5.84 3.69
N TRP A 54 5.72 5.31 3.09
CA TRP A 54 5.83 4.52 1.86
C TRP A 54 6.23 5.40 0.70
N THR A 55 5.61 6.58 0.56
CA THR A 55 5.99 7.60 -0.43
C THR A 55 7.48 7.91 -0.41
N MET A 56 8.07 8.17 0.77
CA MET A 56 9.52 8.42 0.90
C MET A 56 10.36 7.23 0.45
N TYR A 57 9.98 6.02 0.84
CA TYR A 57 10.71 4.81 0.49
C TYR A 57 10.64 4.54 -1.01
N ILE A 58 9.45 4.66 -1.60
CA ILE A 58 9.25 4.49 -3.04
C ILE A 58 10.11 5.50 -3.82
N MET A 59 10.12 6.76 -3.40
CA MET A 59 10.95 7.81 -4.04
C MET A 59 12.47 7.56 -3.95
N LYS A 60 12.92 6.74 -2.98
CA LYS A 60 14.32 6.26 -2.92
C LYS A 60 14.60 5.12 -3.91
N LEU A 61 13.60 4.27 -4.18
CA LEU A 61 13.71 3.16 -5.14
C LEU A 61 13.65 3.63 -6.58
N LEU A 62 12.84 4.67 -6.85
CA LEU A 62 12.63 5.18 -8.20
C LEU A 62 13.83 5.99 -8.69
N GLY A 63 14.21 5.75 -9.94
CA GLY A 63 15.16 6.58 -10.69
C GLY A 63 14.48 7.81 -11.33
N GLU A 64 15.23 8.51 -12.18
CA GLU A 64 14.72 9.68 -12.89
C GLU A 64 13.59 9.35 -13.89
N GLY A 65 13.61 8.15 -14.47
CA GLY A 65 12.56 7.65 -15.38
C GLY A 65 11.32 7.13 -14.68
N GLY A 66 11.38 6.91 -13.35
CA GLY A 66 10.23 6.47 -12.57
C GLY A 66 9.31 7.63 -12.15
N PHE A 67 8.06 7.33 -11.83
CA PHE A 67 7.07 8.31 -11.40
C PHE A 67 6.24 7.78 -10.24
N LEU A 68 5.95 8.62 -9.25
CA LEU A 68 5.09 8.29 -8.13
C LEU A 68 3.88 9.20 -8.10
N SER A 69 2.69 8.61 -8.15
CA SER A 69 1.45 9.23 -7.71
C SER A 69 1.10 8.74 -6.32
N ALA A 70 0.70 9.64 -5.43
CA ALA A 70 0.26 9.32 -4.08
C ALA A 70 -1.09 9.97 -3.81
N ILE A 71 -1.97 9.27 -3.09
CA ILE A 71 -3.28 9.79 -2.71
C ILE A 71 -3.62 9.42 -1.28
N ASP A 72 -4.18 10.38 -0.54
CA ASP A 72 -4.74 10.18 0.80
C ASP A 72 -5.78 11.26 1.12
N LEU A 73 -6.74 10.95 1.99
CA LEU A 73 -7.67 11.93 2.56
C LEU A 73 -6.97 13.01 3.39
N LYS A 74 -5.85 12.64 4.02
CA LYS A 74 -5.03 13.52 4.87
C LYS A 74 -3.82 14.04 4.10
N PRO A 75 -3.30 15.22 4.44
CA PRO A 75 -2.07 15.71 3.86
C PRO A 75 -0.88 14.83 4.27
N LEU A 76 0.15 14.81 3.44
CA LEU A 76 1.43 14.21 3.79
C LEU A 76 2.12 15.07 4.86
N SER A 77 2.81 14.43 5.80
CA SER A 77 3.67 15.11 6.79
C SER A 77 5.10 15.35 6.28
N ILE A 78 5.33 15.06 5.00
CA ILE A 78 6.62 15.21 4.32
C ILE A 78 6.48 16.17 3.13
N THR A 79 7.61 16.74 2.72
CA THR A 79 7.70 17.52 1.47
C THR A 79 8.55 16.78 0.47
N VAL A 80 8.00 16.47 -0.70
CA VAL A 80 8.74 15.87 -1.82
C VAL A 80 8.90 16.91 -2.92
N LYS A 81 10.13 17.42 -3.09
CA LYS A 81 10.48 18.41 -4.14
C LYS A 81 11.14 17.72 -5.33
N LYS A 82 10.37 16.86 -6.03
CA LYS A 82 10.86 16.16 -7.22
C LYS A 82 9.84 16.25 -8.35
N PRO A 83 10.27 16.44 -9.62
CA PRO A 83 9.36 16.59 -10.76
C PRO A 83 8.58 15.30 -11.08
N ASN A 84 9.08 14.16 -10.68
CA ASN A 84 8.48 12.85 -10.90
C ASN A 84 7.60 12.39 -9.73
N PHE A 85 7.01 13.34 -9.01
CA PHE A 85 6.08 13.09 -7.90
C PHE A 85 4.80 13.91 -8.06
N PHE A 86 3.67 13.27 -7.82
CA PHE A 86 2.35 13.89 -7.77
C PHE A 86 1.61 13.44 -6.51
N PHE A 87 1.09 14.37 -5.74
CA PHE A 87 0.22 14.06 -4.60
C PHE A 87 -1.15 14.67 -4.80
N LEU A 88 -2.18 13.85 -4.63
CA LEU A 88 -3.57 14.25 -4.62
C LEU A 88 -4.13 14.09 -3.20
N GLN A 89 -4.53 15.16 -2.56
CA GLN A 89 -5.31 15.07 -1.34
C GLN A 89 -6.78 14.88 -1.70
N GLY A 90 -7.32 13.68 -1.45
CA GLY A 90 -8.68 13.33 -1.84
C GLY A 90 -9.02 11.88 -1.52
N ASP A 91 -10.26 11.53 -1.82
CA ASP A 91 -10.74 10.15 -1.74
C ASP A 91 -10.28 9.37 -2.98
N ALA A 92 -9.56 8.28 -2.77
CA ALA A 92 -9.06 7.41 -3.84
C ALA A 92 -10.19 6.72 -4.65
N PHE A 93 -11.41 6.75 -4.14
CA PHE A 93 -12.58 6.08 -4.74
C PHE A 93 -13.57 7.07 -5.36
N ASP A 94 -13.32 8.37 -5.22
CA ASP A 94 -14.07 9.40 -5.92
C ASP A 94 -13.73 9.39 -7.42
N GLN A 95 -14.76 9.56 -8.27
CA GLN A 95 -14.62 9.52 -9.73
C GLN A 95 -13.63 10.56 -10.28
N THR A 96 -13.59 11.75 -9.65
CA THR A 96 -12.66 12.81 -10.04
C THR A 96 -11.22 12.42 -9.72
N SER A 97 -10.98 11.88 -8.52
CA SER A 97 -9.67 11.39 -8.10
C SER A 97 -9.19 10.24 -9.01
N ILE A 98 -10.06 9.28 -9.32
CA ILE A 98 -9.73 8.16 -10.23
C ILE A 98 -9.32 8.68 -11.61
N ARG A 99 -10.03 9.67 -12.17
CA ARG A 99 -9.66 10.27 -13.47
C ARG A 99 -8.30 10.95 -13.41
N MET A 100 -8.06 11.79 -12.39
CA MET A 100 -6.77 12.47 -12.22
C MET A 100 -5.60 11.50 -12.07
N LEU A 101 -5.80 10.39 -11.35
CA LEU A 101 -4.81 9.34 -11.20
C LEU A 101 -4.62 8.56 -12.52
N ALA A 102 -5.68 8.27 -13.24
CA ALA A 102 -5.62 7.58 -14.53
C ALA A 102 -4.83 8.38 -15.59
N GLU A 103 -4.94 9.72 -15.58
CA GLU A 103 -4.15 10.60 -16.46
C GLU A 103 -2.63 10.50 -16.22
N LYS A 104 -2.21 10.15 -14.98
CA LYS A 104 -0.80 9.93 -14.64
C LYS A 104 -0.32 8.51 -14.95
N GLY A 105 -1.28 7.58 -15.08
CA GLY A 105 -1.02 6.18 -15.39
C GLY A 105 -0.61 5.90 -16.85
N PRO A 106 -0.75 4.64 -17.30
CA PRO A 106 -0.99 3.47 -16.46
C PRO A 106 0.20 3.16 -15.54
N TYR A 107 -0.07 2.42 -14.45
CA TYR A 107 0.92 2.14 -13.42
C TYR A 107 1.52 0.74 -13.54
N ASN A 108 2.81 0.62 -13.20
CA ASN A 108 3.52 -0.66 -13.12
C ASN A 108 3.37 -1.31 -11.74
N ALA A 109 3.09 -0.52 -10.72
CA ALA A 109 2.79 -1.02 -9.39
C ALA A 109 1.74 -0.14 -8.70
N VAL A 110 0.81 -0.77 -7.98
CA VAL A 110 -0.09 -0.11 -7.04
C VAL A 110 0.19 -0.69 -5.66
N VAL A 111 0.39 0.17 -4.67
CA VAL A 111 0.65 -0.23 -3.29
C VAL A 111 -0.31 0.47 -2.34
N SER A 112 -0.71 -0.20 -1.26
CA SER A 112 -1.61 0.39 -0.26
C SER A 112 -1.37 -0.15 1.14
N ASP A 113 -1.12 0.75 2.11
CA ASP A 113 -1.19 0.49 3.55
C ASP A 113 -2.46 1.10 4.16
N ALA A 114 -3.46 1.45 3.34
CA ALA A 114 -4.71 2.04 3.80
C ALA A 114 -5.45 1.10 4.77
N ALA A 115 -6.10 1.71 5.75
CA ALA A 115 -6.98 1.03 6.71
C ALA A 115 -8.21 1.89 6.96
N PRO A 116 -9.40 1.29 7.14
CA PRO A 116 -10.57 2.05 7.52
C PRO A 116 -10.40 2.61 8.94
N SER A 117 -11.11 3.69 9.23
CA SER A 117 -11.26 4.16 10.60
C SER A 117 -12.02 3.12 11.42
N THR A 118 -11.46 2.71 12.55
CA THR A 118 -12.08 1.74 13.45
C THR A 118 -13.12 2.41 14.34
N THR A 119 -14.27 1.77 14.52
CA THR A 119 -15.34 2.20 15.41
C THR A 119 -15.29 1.51 16.78
N GLY A 120 -14.50 0.44 16.89
CA GLY A 120 -14.48 -0.49 18.02
C GLY A 120 -15.55 -1.58 17.95
N ASN A 121 -16.47 -1.52 16.99
CA ASN A 121 -17.40 -2.59 16.69
C ASN A 121 -16.82 -3.53 15.65
N ARG A 122 -16.50 -4.76 16.05
CA ARG A 122 -15.79 -5.73 15.20
C ARG A 122 -16.53 -6.02 13.89
N ILE A 123 -17.85 -6.11 13.90
CA ILE A 123 -18.65 -6.42 12.69
C ILE A 123 -18.52 -5.25 11.69
N VAL A 124 -18.81 -4.03 12.17
CA VAL A 124 -18.75 -2.82 11.35
C VAL A 124 -17.33 -2.59 10.80
N ASP A 125 -16.30 -2.79 11.65
CA ASP A 125 -14.90 -2.59 11.25
C ASP A 125 -14.46 -3.63 10.22
N THR A 126 -14.94 -4.87 10.33
CA THR A 126 -14.69 -5.93 9.32
C THR A 126 -15.33 -5.59 7.98
N GLU A 127 -16.60 -5.19 7.97
CA GLU A 127 -17.29 -4.80 6.71
C GLU A 127 -16.63 -3.61 6.03
N ARG A 128 -16.28 -2.56 6.80
CA ARG A 128 -15.54 -1.41 6.26
C ARG A 128 -14.19 -1.79 5.67
N SER A 129 -13.50 -2.74 6.32
CA SER A 129 -12.21 -3.24 5.81
C SER A 129 -12.39 -3.97 4.48
N ILE A 130 -13.42 -4.80 4.35
CA ILE A 130 -13.72 -5.53 3.11
C ILE A 130 -14.06 -4.54 1.98
N GLN A 131 -14.95 -3.59 2.22
CA GLN A 131 -15.33 -2.57 1.23
C GLN A 131 -14.12 -1.75 0.78
N LEU A 132 -13.24 -1.37 1.70
CA LEU A 132 -12.00 -0.65 1.37
C LEU A 132 -11.09 -1.49 0.46
N ILE A 133 -10.89 -2.76 0.81
CA ILE A 133 -10.06 -3.69 0.03
C ILE A 133 -10.63 -3.90 -1.37
N GLU A 134 -11.93 -4.15 -1.49
CA GLU A 134 -12.61 -4.31 -2.78
C GLU A 134 -12.46 -3.06 -3.66
N SER A 135 -12.59 -1.88 -3.06
CA SER A 135 -12.42 -0.60 -3.77
C SER A 135 -10.99 -0.39 -4.25
N ILE A 136 -9.99 -0.65 -3.39
CA ILE A 136 -8.56 -0.56 -3.76
C ILE A 136 -8.23 -1.56 -4.86
N TYR A 137 -8.73 -2.79 -4.75
CA TYR A 137 -8.49 -3.86 -5.72
C TYR A 137 -9.08 -3.52 -7.08
N ASN A 138 -10.34 -3.07 -7.13
CA ASN A 138 -10.99 -2.67 -8.36
C ASN A 138 -10.26 -1.50 -9.04
N THR A 139 -9.86 -0.49 -8.25
CA THR A 139 -9.05 0.63 -8.77
C THR A 139 -7.72 0.13 -9.33
N ALA A 140 -7.02 -0.76 -8.60
CA ALA A 140 -5.76 -1.31 -9.07
C ALA A 140 -5.90 -2.08 -10.38
N LEU A 141 -6.95 -2.88 -10.55
CA LEU A 141 -7.21 -3.60 -11.80
C LEU A 141 -7.42 -2.66 -13.00
N GLN A 142 -8.03 -1.49 -12.78
CA GLN A 142 -8.28 -0.52 -13.85
C GLN A 142 -7.01 0.24 -14.28
N VAL A 143 -6.12 0.56 -13.32
CA VAL A 143 -4.99 1.46 -13.59
C VAL A 143 -3.66 0.73 -13.80
N LEU A 144 -3.56 -0.57 -13.45
CA LEU A 144 -2.35 -1.36 -13.65
C LEU A 144 -2.15 -1.79 -15.10
N THR A 145 -0.93 -1.68 -15.58
CA THR A 145 -0.52 -2.29 -16.87
C THR A 145 -0.56 -3.82 -16.78
N PRO A 146 -0.69 -4.54 -17.90
CA PRO A 146 -0.30 -5.94 -17.96
C PRO A 146 1.15 -6.11 -17.47
N GLY A 147 1.41 -7.15 -16.66
CA GLY A 147 2.69 -7.37 -15.99
C GLY A 147 2.90 -6.54 -14.71
N GLY A 148 1.98 -5.64 -14.38
CA GLY A 148 2.06 -4.80 -13.18
C GLY A 148 1.85 -5.57 -11.87
N ASN A 149 2.32 -5.00 -10.77
CA ASN A 149 2.26 -5.60 -9.43
C ASN A 149 1.29 -4.85 -8.52
N PHE A 150 0.69 -5.57 -7.58
CA PHE A 150 -0.26 -5.02 -6.62
C PHE A 150 0.10 -5.45 -5.20
N VAL A 151 0.11 -4.51 -4.26
CA VAL A 151 0.32 -4.77 -2.83
C VAL A 151 -0.75 -4.05 -2.03
N PHE A 152 -1.44 -4.76 -1.15
CA PHE A 152 -2.38 -4.12 -0.24
C PHE A 152 -2.41 -4.82 1.10
N LYS A 153 -2.78 -4.04 2.13
CA LYS A 153 -3.01 -4.55 3.47
C LYS A 153 -4.38 -5.20 3.58
N MET A 154 -4.42 -6.35 4.22
CA MET A 154 -5.64 -7.09 4.52
C MET A 154 -5.67 -7.47 6.01
N PHE A 155 -6.82 -7.33 6.65
CA PHE A 155 -7.06 -7.85 7.99
C PHE A 155 -7.74 -9.21 7.90
N GLN A 156 -7.30 -10.16 8.74
CA GLN A 156 -7.90 -11.47 8.80
C GLN A 156 -9.26 -11.40 9.50
N GLY A 157 -10.27 -12.13 8.99
CA GLY A 157 -11.58 -12.28 9.63
C GLY A 157 -12.80 -12.04 8.71
N GLY A 158 -12.67 -12.25 7.39
CA GLY A 158 -13.77 -12.02 6.47
C GLY A 158 -13.68 -12.76 5.14
N LYS A 159 -13.76 -12.04 4.03
CA LYS A 159 -13.78 -12.58 2.66
C LYS A 159 -12.40 -12.81 2.04
N GLU A 160 -11.35 -13.06 2.84
CA GLU A 160 -9.97 -13.18 2.31
C GLU A 160 -9.87 -14.25 1.24
N LYS A 161 -10.53 -15.38 1.44
CA LYS A 161 -10.49 -16.50 0.50
C LYS A 161 -11.07 -16.10 -0.86
N GLU A 162 -12.17 -15.37 -0.88
CA GLU A 162 -12.83 -14.92 -2.10
C GLU A 162 -11.93 -13.95 -2.88
N ILE A 163 -11.35 -12.97 -2.19
CA ILE A 163 -10.42 -11.99 -2.78
C ILE A 163 -9.19 -12.69 -3.33
N LEU A 164 -8.59 -13.63 -2.59
CA LEU A 164 -7.41 -14.36 -3.03
C LEU A 164 -7.69 -15.26 -4.25
N GLU A 165 -8.85 -15.93 -4.30
CA GLU A 165 -9.24 -16.73 -5.46
C GLU A 165 -9.48 -15.86 -6.69
N ASP A 166 -10.09 -14.70 -6.51
CA ASP A 166 -10.27 -13.76 -7.62
C ASP A 166 -8.93 -13.17 -8.11
N MET A 167 -8.03 -12.81 -7.21
CA MET A 167 -6.68 -12.34 -7.56
C MET A 167 -5.89 -13.38 -8.37
N LYS A 168 -6.04 -14.67 -8.11
CA LYS A 168 -5.39 -15.73 -8.91
C LYS A 168 -5.85 -15.75 -10.36
N LYS A 169 -7.06 -15.26 -10.65
CA LYS A 169 -7.54 -15.10 -12.03
C LYS A 169 -6.81 -13.94 -12.75
N HIS A 170 -6.49 -12.88 -12.02
CA HIS A 170 -5.97 -11.63 -12.58
C HIS A 170 -4.43 -11.47 -12.47
N PHE A 171 -3.75 -12.25 -11.62
CA PHE A 171 -2.30 -12.17 -11.45
C PHE A 171 -1.62 -13.51 -11.70
N ASN A 172 -0.37 -13.46 -12.20
CA ASN A 172 0.42 -14.68 -12.46
C ASN A 172 0.82 -15.39 -11.16
N ALA A 173 1.05 -14.63 -10.09
CA ALA A 173 1.29 -15.18 -8.76
C ALA A 173 0.64 -14.30 -7.68
N VAL A 174 0.08 -14.95 -6.65
CA VAL A 174 -0.46 -14.29 -5.46
C VAL A 174 0.29 -14.82 -4.24
N LYS A 175 0.83 -13.91 -3.43
CA LYS A 175 1.57 -14.21 -2.20
C LYS A 175 0.94 -13.50 -1.02
N ILE A 176 1.12 -14.04 0.18
CA ILE A 176 0.71 -13.43 1.44
C ILE A 176 1.95 -13.31 2.31
N LEU A 177 2.11 -12.15 2.94
CA LEU A 177 3.18 -11.89 3.88
C LEU A 177 2.63 -11.21 5.14
N LYS A 178 3.03 -11.69 6.30
CA LYS A 178 2.92 -10.95 7.56
C LYS A 178 4.29 -10.35 7.85
N PRO A 179 4.50 -9.04 7.64
CA PRO A 179 5.80 -8.41 7.86
C PRO A 179 6.22 -8.46 9.35
N GLN A 180 7.53 -8.57 9.58
CA GLN A 180 8.08 -8.57 10.95
C GLN A 180 7.83 -7.25 11.68
N ALA A 181 7.75 -6.13 10.94
CA ALA A 181 7.41 -4.83 11.49
C ALA A 181 5.92 -4.68 11.86
N SER A 182 5.07 -5.68 11.59
CA SER A 182 3.68 -5.70 12.10
C SER A 182 3.69 -5.89 13.61
N ARG A 183 2.70 -5.29 14.30
CA ARG A 183 2.52 -5.53 15.74
C ARG A 183 2.23 -7.00 16.01
N ILE A 184 2.76 -7.54 17.11
CA ILE A 184 2.58 -8.96 17.48
C ILE A 184 1.11 -9.35 17.52
N ASN A 185 0.25 -8.48 18.07
CA ASN A 185 -1.19 -8.70 18.17
C ASN A 185 -1.98 -8.21 16.96
N SER A 186 -1.33 -7.75 15.89
CA SER A 186 -2.03 -7.31 14.69
C SER A 186 -2.41 -8.52 13.83
N PHE A 187 -3.66 -8.53 13.38
CA PHE A 187 -4.17 -9.49 12.38
C PHE A 187 -3.93 -9.00 10.93
N GLU A 188 -3.11 -7.97 10.76
CA GLU A 188 -2.77 -7.47 9.44
C GLU A 188 -1.82 -8.40 8.69
N THR A 189 -2.12 -8.63 7.44
CA THR A 189 -1.25 -9.28 6.46
C THR A 189 -1.21 -8.42 5.21
N PHE A 190 -0.22 -8.65 4.36
CA PHE A 190 -0.17 -8.05 3.03
C PHE A 190 -0.38 -9.11 1.97
N VAL A 191 -1.20 -8.78 0.99
CA VAL A 191 -1.41 -9.59 -0.20
C VAL A 191 -0.64 -8.94 -1.34
N ILE A 192 0.10 -9.77 -2.08
CA ILE A 192 0.96 -9.36 -3.17
C ILE A 192 0.54 -10.11 -4.42
N GLY A 193 -0.01 -9.38 -5.41
CA GLY A 193 -0.27 -9.86 -6.76
C GLY A 193 0.90 -9.48 -7.66
N LEU A 194 1.53 -10.47 -8.29
CA LEU A 194 2.66 -10.26 -9.18
C LEU A 194 2.26 -10.54 -10.63
N GLY A 195 2.57 -9.61 -11.51
CA GLY A 195 2.35 -9.74 -12.94
C GLY A 195 0.87 -9.84 -13.30
N LYS A 196 0.17 -8.69 -13.33
CA LYS A 196 -1.22 -8.64 -13.81
C LYS A 196 -1.31 -9.27 -15.21
N LYS A 197 -2.25 -10.17 -15.39
CA LYS A 197 -2.54 -10.77 -16.69
C LYS A 197 -3.13 -9.72 -17.63
N ALA A 198 -3.00 -9.98 -18.95
CA ALA A 198 -3.61 -9.14 -19.98
C ALA A 198 -5.14 -9.22 -19.97
#